data_35e4199c56cfa7cf00cebd535ce7fa6e
#
_entry.id   35e4199c56cfa7cf00cebd535ce7fa6e
#
_cell.length_a   1.000
_cell.length_b   1.000
_cell.length_c   1.000
_cell.angle_alpha   90.00
_cell.angle_beta   90.00
_cell.angle_gamma   90.00
#
_symmetry.space_group_name_H-M   'P 1'
#
loop_
_entity.id
_entity.type
_entity.pdbx_description
1 polymer ?
#
loop_
_entity_poly.entity_id
_entity_poly.type
_entity_poly.pdbx_seq_one_letter_code
_entity_poly.pdbx_strand_id
1 'polypeptide(L)'
;MCDAPTPLSFFRQLSGIPRISGHEKAAADFVQRIAEAAGCQVYRDRMDNLIVTKAGSPGHEDAPPFMLQGHLDMVGAAAPGVTHDFTADPIALTEENGILRAKGTTLGGDDGIAVATMLCVLTDPALTHPPLECVFTVQEETGLSGAMALDTSRLKARRMLNLDAGPEGIFVTSCAGGCRAALTRPLTWEKTEAPMWQLEVSGLEGGHSGGNIGREGANALVLCGIVLDAVLEHRGRIGTVTGGDKDNAIPVSAEAFFALDTDPRPVLEPLAQKIREAWHSTDPHLQIRITPAAGGSVLKTADAKALVSLLRLLPHGVYSHSRLFPQLPEASANLASVRLDRSLQIGLSLRSSSDFRKEQLMENIRLLAQCFGAEYSFTGVYPGWSPAARSPLCAQAVKAFETVYGHPPQLQGIHAGLECGVFKQAIPELDMIATGPRYGDMHTPSEWMDIASMTRLYDFVKELLRMCADQ
;
A
#
# COMPACT_ATOMS: atom_id res chain seq x y z
N MET A 1 43.37 -3.77 10.15
CA MET A 1 42.08 -3.40 10.79
C MET A 1 41.03 -3.66 9.76
N CYS A 2 40.09 -4.58 10.00
CA CYS A 2 38.93 -4.69 9.10
C CYS A 2 38.13 -3.39 9.27
N ASP A 3 37.82 -2.72 8.16
CA ASP A 3 36.93 -1.54 8.17
C ASP A 3 35.60 -1.91 8.84
N ALA A 4 35.02 -0.99 9.59
CA ALA A 4 33.71 -1.20 10.22
C ALA A 4 32.69 -1.54 9.12
N PRO A 5 31.78 -2.50 9.36
CA PRO A 5 30.78 -2.86 8.37
C PRO A 5 29.90 -1.66 8.02
N THR A 6 29.60 -1.51 6.73
CA THR A 6 28.74 -0.42 6.22
C THR A 6 27.38 -0.98 5.81
N PRO A 7 26.31 -0.15 5.72
CA PRO A 7 25.01 -0.60 5.22
C PRO A 7 25.12 -1.29 3.85
N LEU A 8 25.93 -0.76 2.94
CA LEU A 8 26.18 -1.40 1.64
C LEU A 8 26.82 -2.79 1.78
N SER A 9 27.73 -2.97 2.75
CA SER A 9 28.42 -4.27 2.96
C SER A 9 27.44 -5.33 3.47
N PHE A 10 26.53 -4.99 4.35
CA PHE A 10 25.48 -5.90 4.82
C PHE A 10 24.43 -6.12 3.74
N PHE A 11 24.03 -5.08 3.02
CA PHE A 11 23.08 -5.20 1.91
C PHE A 11 23.58 -6.18 0.83
N ARG A 12 24.86 -6.10 0.46
CA ARG A 12 25.48 -7.05 -0.49
C ARG A 12 25.46 -8.50 0.02
N GLN A 13 25.66 -8.72 1.32
CA GLN A 13 25.56 -10.05 1.91
C GLN A 13 24.11 -10.55 1.89
N LEU A 14 23.16 -9.68 2.27
CA LEU A 14 21.73 -9.99 2.28
C LEU A 14 21.20 -10.30 0.87
N SER A 15 21.67 -9.58 -0.17
CA SER A 15 21.29 -9.84 -1.57
C SER A 15 21.74 -11.21 -2.08
N GLY A 16 22.72 -11.84 -1.41
CA GLY A 16 23.11 -13.23 -1.65
C GLY A 16 22.13 -14.27 -1.09
N ILE A 17 21.08 -13.84 -0.36
CA ILE A 17 20.15 -14.72 0.36
C ILE A 17 18.75 -14.53 -0.26
N PRO A 18 18.15 -15.59 -0.85
CA PRO A 18 16.75 -15.56 -1.27
C PRO A 18 15.83 -15.24 -0.08
N ARG A 19 14.89 -14.28 -0.28
CA ARG A 19 14.05 -13.77 0.81
C ARG A 19 12.72 -13.18 0.33
N ILE A 20 12.13 -13.72 -0.74
CA ILE A 20 10.77 -13.30 -1.09
C ILE A 20 9.79 -13.66 0.02
N SER A 21 8.66 -12.95 0.08
CA SER A 21 7.62 -13.16 1.09
C SER A 21 7.23 -14.65 1.22
N GLY A 22 7.26 -15.16 2.44
CA GLY A 22 7.07 -16.58 2.77
C GLY A 22 8.34 -17.45 2.69
N HIS A 23 9.50 -16.88 2.31
CA HIS A 23 10.79 -17.59 2.22
C HIS A 23 11.93 -16.88 2.99
N GLU A 24 11.61 -16.15 4.06
CA GLU A 24 12.53 -15.29 4.81
C GLU A 24 13.43 -16.04 5.78
N LYS A 25 13.21 -17.34 6.00
CA LYS A 25 13.92 -18.13 7.01
C LYS A 25 15.46 -17.96 6.95
N ALA A 26 16.03 -18.01 5.76
CA ALA A 26 17.49 -17.86 5.58
C ALA A 26 17.98 -16.44 5.90
N ALA A 27 17.19 -15.42 5.61
CA ALA A 27 17.47 -14.03 5.99
C ALA A 27 17.34 -13.84 7.50
N ALA A 28 16.35 -14.44 8.14
CA ALA A 28 16.22 -14.46 9.61
C ALA A 28 17.41 -15.19 10.29
N ASP A 29 17.83 -16.34 9.76
CA ASP A 29 19.02 -17.07 10.22
C ASP A 29 20.29 -16.19 10.11
N PHE A 30 20.42 -15.43 9.02
CA PHE A 30 21.54 -14.50 8.80
C PHE A 30 21.55 -13.38 9.83
N VAL A 31 20.43 -12.70 10.05
CA VAL A 31 20.30 -11.61 11.04
C VAL A 31 20.56 -12.14 12.44
N GLN A 32 19.94 -13.26 12.82
CA GLN A 32 20.12 -13.88 14.14
C GLN A 32 21.59 -14.17 14.43
N ARG A 33 22.29 -14.82 13.51
CA ARG A 33 23.72 -15.16 13.65
C ARG A 33 24.61 -13.94 13.86
N ILE A 34 24.35 -12.83 13.12
CA ILE A 34 25.12 -11.60 13.26
C ILE A 34 24.83 -10.93 14.59
N ALA A 35 23.56 -10.85 14.99
CA ALA A 35 23.15 -10.23 16.26
C ALA A 35 23.71 -10.97 17.46
N GLU A 36 23.64 -12.32 17.47
CA GLU A 36 24.22 -13.15 18.54
C GLU A 36 25.74 -13.00 18.61
N ALA A 37 26.43 -12.95 17.46
CA ALA A 37 27.89 -12.71 17.43
C ALA A 37 28.27 -11.31 17.94
N ALA A 38 27.37 -10.32 17.83
CA ALA A 38 27.55 -8.99 18.42
C ALA A 38 27.15 -8.91 19.92
N GLY A 39 26.80 -10.05 20.55
CA GLY A 39 26.41 -10.11 21.96
C GLY A 39 24.96 -9.68 22.24
N CYS A 40 24.13 -9.57 21.26
CA CYS A 40 22.71 -9.22 21.41
C CYS A 40 21.88 -10.45 21.83
N GLN A 41 20.73 -10.21 22.49
CA GLN A 41 19.75 -11.26 22.75
C GLN A 41 18.75 -11.27 21.59
N VAL A 42 18.38 -12.47 21.09
CA VAL A 42 17.45 -12.62 19.98
C VAL A 42 16.26 -13.45 20.42
N TYR A 43 15.07 -12.91 20.24
CA TYR A 43 13.82 -13.66 20.26
C TYR A 43 13.35 -13.86 18.82
N ARG A 44 13.00 -15.08 18.46
CA ARG A 44 12.43 -15.45 17.16
C ARG A 44 11.09 -16.12 17.37
N ASP A 45 10.08 -15.66 16.66
CA ASP A 45 8.75 -16.24 16.71
C ASP A 45 8.56 -17.38 15.68
N ARG A 46 7.34 -17.91 15.61
CA ARG A 46 7.01 -19.04 14.71
C ARG A 46 6.93 -18.64 13.24
N MET A 47 6.79 -17.35 12.95
CA MET A 47 6.78 -16.81 11.60
C MET A 47 8.15 -16.38 11.11
N ASP A 48 9.18 -16.51 11.95
CA ASP A 48 10.54 -16.03 11.71
C ASP A 48 10.72 -14.50 11.90
N ASN A 49 9.75 -13.78 12.51
CA ASN A 49 10.03 -12.43 13.01
C ASN A 49 11.11 -12.47 14.09
N LEU A 50 11.95 -11.43 14.12
CA LEU A 50 13.01 -11.30 15.13
C LEU A 50 12.80 -10.04 15.96
N ILE A 51 12.95 -10.16 17.28
CA ILE A 51 13.19 -9.05 18.20
C ILE A 51 14.61 -9.19 18.72
N VAL A 52 15.50 -8.29 18.33
CA VAL A 52 16.89 -8.25 18.76
C VAL A 52 17.06 -7.15 19.79
N THR A 53 17.47 -7.51 21.01
CA THR A 53 17.72 -6.53 22.08
C THR A 53 19.19 -6.35 22.33
N LYS A 54 19.64 -5.09 22.47
CA LYS A 54 21.00 -4.69 22.80
C LYS A 54 20.96 -3.75 24.00
N ALA A 55 21.78 -3.99 25.02
CA ALA A 55 21.90 -3.08 26.17
C ALA A 55 22.36 -1.69 25.70
N GLY A 56 22.01 -0.64 26.44
CA GLY A 56 22.50 0.71 26.16
C GLY A 56 24.05 0.75 26.19
N SER A 57 24.60 1.65 25.39
CA SER A 57 26.05 1.89 25.40
C SER A 57 26.51 2.36 26.80
N PRO A 58 27.82 2.20 27.17
CA PRO A 58 28.31 2.54 28.51
C PRO A 58 27.88 3.94 28.97
N GLY A 59 27.20 4.00 30.12
CA GLY A 59 26.64 5.22 30.72
C GLY A 59 25.21 5.56 30.24
N HIS A 60 24.62 4.77 29.37
CA HIS A 60 23.27 4.98 28.83
C HIS A 60 22.36 3.74 28.99
N GLU A 61 22.72 2.84 29.90
CA GLU A 61 22.02 1.56 30.14
C GLU A 61 20.58 1.76 30.65
N ASP A 62 20.39 2.85 31.41
CA ASP A 62 19.10 3.20 32.03
C ASP A 62 18.27 4.17 31.18
N ALA A 63 18.75 4.59 30.00
CA ALA A 63 18.01 5.46 29.10
C ALA A 63 16.73 4.75 28.58
N PRO A 64 15.65 5.49 28.29
CA PRO A 64 14.44 4.89 27.75
C PRO A 64 14.73 4.14 26.45
N PRO A 65 14.26 2.89 26.29
CA PRO A 65 14.58 2.07 25.12
C PRO A 65 14.05 2.66 23.81
N PHE A 66 14.75 2.36 22.72
CA PHE A 66 14.44 2.83 21.38
C PHE A 66 14.27 1.65 20.43
N MET A 67 13.25 1.70 19.58
CA MET A 67 12.96 0.67 18.57
C MET A 67 13.38 1.13 17.18
N LEU A 68 14.08 0.25 16.47
CA LEU A 68 14.29 0.31 15.03
C LEU A 68 13.48 -0.81 14.39
N GLN A 69 12.85 -0.55 13.26
CA GLN A 69 11.98 -1.55 12.61
C GLN A 69 12.11 -1.50 11.08
N GLY A 70 12.05 -2.68 10.46
CA GLY A 70 12.00 -2.92 9.03
C GLY A 70 11.71 -4.39 8.74
N HIS A 71 11.39 -4.72 7.47
CA HIS A 71 11.02 -6.08 7.11
C HIS A 71 12.11 -6.85 6.37
N LEU A 72 12.06 -8.19 6.47
CA LEU A 72 13.06 -9.10 5.89
C LEU A 72 12.75 -9.45 4.43
N ASP A 73 11.47 -9.54 4.09
CA ASP A 73 11.03 -9.98 2.77
C ASP A 73 11.25 -8.94 1.66
N MET A 74 10.98 -9.32 0.46
CA MET A 74 10.99 -8.47 -0.73
C MET A 74 10.03 -8.99 -1.78
N VAL A 75 9.56 -8.12 -2.67
CA VAL A 75 8.82 -8.51 -3.88
C VAL A 75 9.75 -9.12 -4.91
N GLY A 76 9.40 -10.27 -5.46
CA GLY A 76 10.10 -10.92 -6.56
C GLY A 76 9.48 -10.56 -7.91
N ALA A 77 10.16 -9.76 -8.73
CA ALA A 77 9.78 -9.46 -10.11
C ALA A 77 10.98 -9.53 -11.05
N ALA A 78 10.80 -10.14 -12.24
CA ALA A 78 11.83 -10.25 -13.26
C ALA A 78 11.42 -9.55 -14.55
N ALA A 79 12.38 -8.99 -15.26
CA ALA A 79 12.18 -8.38 -16.57
C ALA A 79 11.75 -9.42 -17.62
N PRO A 80 11.01 -9.02 -18.66
CA PRO A 80 10.64 -9.93 -19.73
C PRO A 80 11.86 -10.65 -20.32
N GLY A 81 11.80 -11.98 -20.40
CA GLY A 81 12.89 -12.82 -20.91
C GLY A 81 13.99 -13.17 -19.90
N VAL A 82 13.91 -12.69 -18.66
CA VAL A 82 14.81 -13.08 -17.56
C VAL A 82 14.18 -14.25 -16.81
N THR A 83 14.94 -15.35 -16.65
CA THR A 83 14.57 -16.46 -15.78
C THR A 83 15.34 -16.33 -14.47
N HIS A 84 14.63 -16.32 -13.34
CA HIS A 84 15.20 -16.20 -12.01
C HIS A 84 14.30 -16.93 -11.00
N ASP A 85 14.86 -17.79 -10.18
CA ASP A 85 14.15 -18.45 -9.08
C ASP A 85 14.41 -17.67 -7.79
N PHE A 86 13.46 -16.79 -7.43
CA PHE A 86 13.55 -15.97 -6.22
C PHE A 86 13.59 -16.77 -4.92
N THR A 87 13.32 -18.08 -4.95
CA THR A 87 13.40 -18.95 -3.75
C THR A 87 14.78 -19.60 -3.59
N ALA A 88 15.64 -19.54 -4.62
CA ALA A 88 16.91 -20.24 -4.66
C ALA A 88 18.09 -19.38 -5.14
N ASP A 89 17.85 -18.45 -6.09
CA ASP A 89 18.92 -17.67 -6.72
C ASP A 89 19.21 -16.37 -5.96
N PRO A 90 20.50 -15.99 -5.82
CA PRO A 90 20.88 -14.70 -5.25
C PRO A 90 20.59 -13.55 -6.22
N ILE A 91 20.31 -12.36 -5.68
CA ILE A 91 20.15 -11.15 -6.48
C ILE A 91 21.52 -10.68 -6.98
N ALA A 92 21.69 -10.64 -8.30
CA ALA A 92 22.92 -10.19 -8.95
C ALA A 92 22.97 -8.65 -9.00
N LEU A 93 23.76 -8.05 -8.12
CA LEU A 93 23.88 -6.59 -8.00
C LEU A 93 24.73 -6.00 -9.14
N THR A 94 24.36 -4.79 -9.57
CA THR A 94 25.14 -3.93 -10.45
C THR A 94 25.24 -2.53 -9.84
N GLU A 95 26.39 -1.90 -10.02
CA GLU A 95 26.66 -0.55 -9.52
C GLU A 95 27.15 0.33 -10.65
N GLU A 96 26.49 1.45 -10.88
CA GLU A 96 26.87 2.43 -11.88
C GLU A 96 26.57 3.85 -11.38
N ASN A 97 27.57 4.72 -11.43
CA ASN A 97 27.47 6.14 -11.02
C ASN A 97 26.89 6.34 -9.61
N GLY A 98 27.23 5.46 -8.65
CA GLY A 98 26.72 5.51 -7.27
C GLY A 98 25.29 5.01 -7.11
N ILE A 99 24.69 4.45 -8.16
CA ILE A 99 23.37 3.83 -8.12
C ILE A 99 23.52 2.31 -8.10
N LEU A 100 22.87 1.67 -7.14
CA LEU A 100 22.77 0.22 -7.02
C LEU A 100 21.51 -0.29 -7.70
N ARG A 101 21.61 -1.36 -8.47
CA ARG A 101 20.51 -2.04 -9.17
C ARG A 101 20.70 -3.55 -9.12
N ALA A 102 19.65 -4.29 -9.47
CA ALA A 102 19.76 -5.71 -9.78
C ALA A 102 19.79 -5.96 -11.29
N LYS A 103 20.41 -7.06 -11.71
CA LYS A 103 20.51 -7.43 -13.13
C LYS A 103 19.25 -8.14 -13.59
N GLY A 104 18.25 -7.35 -14.00
CA GLY A 104 17.01 -7.85 -14.59
C GLY A 104 15.98 -8.39 -13.60
N THR A 105 16.15 -8.12 -12.31
CA THR A 105 15.20 -8.46 -11.26
C THR A 105 14.95 -7.24 -10.36
N THR A 106 13.98 -7.32 -9.46
CA THR A 106 13.88 -6.43 -8.29
C THR A 106 15.18 -6.46 -7.50
N LEU A 107 15.55 -5.33 -6.89
CA LEU A 107 16.75 -5.15 -6.07
C LEU A 107 16.57 -5.67 -4.65
N GLY A 108 15.36 -5.51 -4.10
CA GLY A 108 15.05 -5.72 -2.68
C GLY A 108 15.68 -4.67 -1.78
N GLY A 109 15.80 -3.43 -2.29
CA GLY A 109 16.16 -2.26 -1.51
C GLY A 109 15.11 -1.99 -0.44
N ASP A 110 13.88 -2.15 -0.81
CA ASP A 110 12.68 -2.30 0.00
C ASP A 110 12.61 -3.75 0.52
N ASP A 111 12.81 -4.05 1.82
CA ASP A 111 13.35 -3.16 2.85
C ASP A 111 14.73 -3.65 3.34
N GLY A 112 15.53 -4.24 2.42
CA GLY A 112 16.87 -4.75 2.74
C GLY A 112 17.81 -3.68 3.28
N ILE A 113 17.52 -2.38 3.02
CA ILE A 113 18.33 -1.28 3.56
C ILE A 113 18.09 -1.06 5.06
N ALA A 114 16.85 -1.21 5.54
CA ALA A 114 16.57 -1.18 6.96
C ALA A 114 17.31 -2.30 7.67
N VAL A 115 17.22 -3.54 7.13
CA VAL A 115 17.94 -4.69 7.66
C VAL A 115 19.43 -4.41 7.74
N ALA A 116 20.04 -3.92 6.66
CA ALA A 116 21.46 -3.60 6.62
C ALA A 116 21.86 -2.49 7.61
N THR A 117 21.04 -1.44 7.73
CA THR A 117 21.25 -0.33 8.64
C THR A 117 21.14 -0.78 10.10
N MET A 118 20.13 -1.58 10.44
CA MET A 118 19.96 -2.14 11.78
C MET A 118 21.12 -3.07 12.15
N LEU A 119 21.62 -3.88 11.21
CA LEU A 119 22.81 -4.72 11.43
C LEU A 119 24.07 -3.88 11.70
N CYS A 120 24.25 -2.74 11.02
CA CYS A 120 25.33 -1.80 11.35
C CYS A 120 25.19 -1.27 12.78
N VAL A 121 23.99 -0.84 13.18
CA VAL A 121 23.72 -0.35 14.55
C VAL A 121 24.01 -1.42 15.60
N LEU A 122 23.63 -2.66 15.36
CA LEU A 122 23.84 -3.77 16.29
C LEU A 122 25.32 -4.13 16.43
N THR A 123 26.11 -4.01 15.36
CA THR A 123 27.51 -4.47 15.31
C THR A 123 28.54 -3.36 15.53
N ASP A 124 28.16 -2.08 15.53
CA ASP A 124 29.07 -0.97 15.77
C ASP A 124 29.38 -0.82 17.29
N PRO A 125 30.61 -1.11 17.76
CA PRO A 125 30.93 -0.99 19.15
C PRO A 125 31.20 0.46 19.61
N ALA A 126 31.37 1.39 18.69
CA ALA A 126 31.63 2.80 18.95
C ALA A 126 30.38 3.66 19.02
N LEU A 127 29.22 3.08 18.67
CA LEU A 127 27.97 3.82 18.64
C LEU A 127 27.43 4.13 20.04
N THR A 128 27.13 5.39 20.32
CA THR A 128 26.37 5.81 21.50
C THR A 128 24.87 5.63 21.24
N HIS A 129 24.20 4.83 22.09
CA HIS A 129 22.78 4.53 21.91
C HIS A 129 22.11 4.14 23.25
N PRO A 130 20.79 4.38 23.40
CA PRO A 130 20.00 3.84 24.50
C PRO A 130 19.86 2.31 24.36
N PRO A 131 19.23 1.58 25.29
CA PRO A 131 18.80 0.21 25.05
C PRO A 131 18.01 0.11 23.75
N LEU A 132 18.35 -0.86 22.90
CA LEU A 132 17.74 -1.02 21.56
C LEU A 132 16.85 -2.25 21.49
N GLU A 133 15.76 -2.10 20.74
CA GLU A 133 14.91 -3.18 20.25
C GLU A 133 14.86 -3.07 18.72
N CYS A 134 15.63 -3.92 18.02
CA CYS A 134 15.58 -3.99 16.56
C CYS A 134 14.58 -5.08 16.16
N VAL A 135 13.50 -4.69 15.51
CA VAL A 135 12.41 -5.57 15.08
C VAL A 135 12.51 -5.81 13.59
N PHE A 136 12.68 -7.07 13.22
CA PHE A 136 12.71 -7.52 11.83
C PHE A 136 11.48 -8.36 11.59
N THR A 137 10.59 -7.89 10.74
CA THR A 137 9.34 -8.57 10.41
C THR A 137 9.46 -9.37 9.11
N VAL A 138 8.49 -10.22 8.86
CA VAL A 138 8.37 -11.04 7.66
C VAL A 138 7.01 -10.81 6.99
N GLN A 139 6.89 -11.14 5.69
CA GLN A 139 5.62 -11.08 4.94
C GLN A 139 4.93 -9.72 5.03
N GLU A 140 5.70 -8.63 5.02
CA GLU A 140 5.18 -7.27 4.92
C GLU A 140 4.42 -7.12 3.60
N GLU A 141 5.05 -7.45 2.49
CA GLU A 141 4.60 -7.28 1.11
C GLU A 141 3.36 -8.11 0.75
N THR A 142 3.02 -9.08 1.58
CA THR A 142 1.82 -9.93 1.44
C THR A 142 0.74 -9.61 2.46
N GLY A 143 0.74 -8.38 3.00
CA GLY A 143 -0.33 -7.85 3.84
C GLY A 143 0.01 -7.71 5.31
N LEU A 144 1.26 -7.38 5.66
CA LEU A 144 1.74 -7.08 7.02
C LEU A 144 1.60 -8.27 7.99
N SER A 145 1.60 -9.50 7.46
CA SER A 145 1.24 -10.70 8.23
C SER A 145 2.18 -10.96 9.41
N GLY A 146 3.48 -10.71 9.22
CA GLY A 146 4.48 -10.85 10.27
C GLY A 146 4.25 -9.89 11.42
N ALA A 147 4.10 -8.60 11.15
CA ALA A 147 3.85 -7.60 12.18
C ALA A 147 2.54 -7.87 12.94
N MET A 148 1.48 -8.27 12.22
CA MET A 148 0.19 -8.60 12.84
C MET A 148 0.26 -9.83 13.77
N ALA A 149 1.18 -10.75 13.52
CA ALA A 149 1.37 -11.95 14.35
C ALA A 149 2.37 -11.76 15.49
N LEU A 150 3.17 -10.69 15.47
CA LEU A 150 4.23 -10.45 16.43
C LEU A 150 3.67 -10.23 17.85
N ASP A 151 4.25 -10.91 18.84
CA ASP A 151 3.96 -10.68 20.27
C ASP A 151 4.58 -9.37 20.76
N THR A 152 3.88 -8.27 20.56
CA THR A 152 4.31 -6.92 20.93
C THR A 152 4.40 -6.70 22.45
N SER A 153 3.86 -7.59 23.29
CA SER A 153 4.01 -7.51 24.75
C SER A 153 5.48 -7.64 25.22
N ARG A 154 6.34 -8.14 24.36
CA ARG A 154 7.80 -8.24 24.59
C ARG A 154 8.52 -6.92 24.38
N LEU A 155 7.91 -5.94 23.73
CA LEU A 155 8.48 -4.64 23.39
C LEU A 155 8.28 -3.63 24.54
N LYS A 156 9.37 -3.04 24.99
CA LYS A 156 9.40 -2.03 26.05
C LYS A 156 9.53 -0.61 25.50
N ALA A 157 10.10 -0.47 24.30
CA ALA A 157 10.28 0.82 23.65
C ALA A 157 8.93 1.51 23.41
N ARG A 158 8.92 2.83 23.58
CA ARG A 158 7.77 3.71 23.28
C ARG A 158 8.15 4.79 22.27
N ARG A 159 9.33 4.64 21.65
CA ARG A 159 9.84 5.46 20.55
C ARG A 159 10.31 4.52 19.46
N MET A 160 9.88 4.74 18.21
CA MET A 160 10.22 3.86 17.08
C MET A 160 10.61 4.68 15.86
N LEU A 161 11.72 4.28 15.23
CA LEU A 161 12.06 4.66 13.86
C LEU A 161 11.83 3.45 12.96
N ASN A 162 10.83 3.55 12.09
CA ASN A 162 10.67 2.62 10.98
C ASN A 162 11.55 3.10 9.82
N LEU A 163 12.22 2.17 9.14
CA LEU A 163 13.18 2.46 8.07
C LEU A 163 12.64 2.07 6.68
N ASP A 164 11.35 1.78 6.61
CA ASP A 164 10.61 1.33 5.43
C ASP A 164 9.75 2.46 4.85
N ALA A 165 10.36 3.60 4.57
CA ALA A 165 9.70 4.72 3.91
C ALA A 165 10.70 5.57 3.13
N GLY A 166 10.25 6.27 2.12
CA GLY A 166 11.10 7.16 1.33
C GLY A 166 10.27 8.19 0.57
N PRO A 167 10.92 9.00 -0.24
CA PRO A 167 12.36 9.13 -0.48
C PRO A 167 13.11 9.87 0.63
N GLU A 168 14.45 9.84 0.56
CA GLU A 168 15.35 10.61 1.44
C GLU A 168 14.89 12.06 1.62
N GLY A 169 14.97 12.58 2.84
CA GLY A 169 14.52 13.93 3.17
C GLY A 169 13.05 14.03 3.56
N ILE A 170 12.35 12.93 3.62
CA ILE A 170 10.95 12.86 4.04
C ILE A 170 10.83 12.06 5.35
N PHE A 171 10.09 12.61 6.30
CA PHE A 171 9.59 11.88 7.45
C PHE A 171 8.10 11.62 7.30
N VAL A 172 7.73 10.35 7.23
CA VAL A 172 6.34 9.92 7.25
C VAL A 172 5.87 9.85 8.70
N THR A 173 4.74 10.50 8.98
CA THR A 173 4.15 10.62 10.32
C THR A 173 2.71 10.13 10.39
N SER A 174 2.23 9.53 9.31
CA SER A 174 0.94 8.84 9.26
C SER A 174 0.87 7.92 8.03
N CYS A 175 0.13 6.82 8.14
CA CYS A 175 -0.12 5.91 7.03
C CYS A 175 -1.57 5.43 7.03
N ALA A 176 -2.08 4.99 5.88
CA ALA A 176 -3.42 4.45 5.81
C ALA A 176 -3.44 2.96 6.17
N GLY A 177 -4.43 2.58 6.98
CA GLY A 177 -4.89 1.21 7.04
C GLY A 177 -5.70 0.84 5.80
N GLY A 178 -5.96 -0.43 5.61
CA GLY A 178 -6.67 -0.93 4.43
C GLY A 178 -7.68 -2.03 4.74
N CYS A 179 -8.52 -2.26 3.73
CA CYS A 179 -9.47 -3.37 3.71
C CYS A 179 -9.89 -3.63 2.27
N ARG A 180 -10.04 -4.90 1.89
CA ARG A 180 -10.72 -5.32 0.67
C ARG A 180 -12.14 -5.74 1.01
N ALA A 181 -13.11 -5.25 0.23
CA ALA A 181 -14.49 -5.68 0.33
C ALA A 181 -14.90 -6.40 -0.95
N ALA A 182 -15.63 -7.50 -0.81
CA ALA A 182 -16.23 -8.22 -1.93
C ALA A 182 -17.73 -8.36 -1.68
N LEU A 183 -18.52 -8.13 -2.74
CA LEU A 183 -19.96 -8.38 -2.75
C LEU A 183 -20.28 -9.42 -3.80
N THR A 184 -21.18 -10.35 -3.46
CA THR A 184 -21.65 -11.37 -4.40
C THR A 184 -23.17 -11.45 -4.33
N ARG A 185 -23.83 -11.49 -5.50
CA ARG A 185 -25.28 -11.62 -5.58
C ARG A 185 -25.68 -12.54 -6.74
N PRO A 186 -26.51 -13.58 -6.50
CA PRO A 186 -27.09 -14.39 -7.56
C PRO A 186 -27.90 -13.52 -8.54
N LEU A 187 -27.85 -13.85 -9.83
CA LEU A 187 -28.54 -13.11 -10.88
C LEU A 187 -29.51 -14.01 -11.63
N THR A 188 -30.61 -13.43 -12.07
CA THR A 188 -31.63 -14.07 -12.88
C THR A 188 -31.68 -13.43 -14.28
N TRP A 189 -31.61 -14.27 -15.28
CA TRP A 189 -31.56 -13.85 -16.69
C TRP A 189 -32.85 -14.18 -17.43
N GLU A 190 -33.16 -13.39 -18.46
CA GLU A 190 -34.22 -13.64 -19.38
C GLU A 190 -33.78 -13.33 -20.82
N LYS A 191 -34.38 -13.99 -21.81
CA LYS A 191 -34.15 -13.67 -23.24
C LYS A 191 -34.84 -12.36 -23.63
N THR A 192 -34.25 -11.67 -24.59
CA THR A 192 -34.83 -10.45 -25.16
C THR A 192 -34.81 -10.51 -26.70
N GLU A 193 -35.87 -10.02 -27.32
CA GLU A 193 -35.94 -9.78 -28.76
C GLU A 193 -35.62 -8.32 -29.12
N ALA A 194 -35.50 -7.45 -28.12
CA ALA A 194 -35.16 -6.05 -28.36
C ALA A 194 -33.71 -5.91 -28.86
N PRO A 195 -33.43 -4.89 -29.67
CA PRO A 195 -32.08 -4.59 -30.13
C PRO A 195 -31.13 -4.42 -28.97
N MET A 196 -29.95 -5.07 -29.07
CA MET A 196 -28.88 -4.97 -28.07
C MET A 196 -27.90 -3.90 -28.48
N TRP A 197 -27.36 -3.25 -27.47
CA TRP A 197 -26.36 -2.18 -27.57
C TRP A 197 -25.22 -2.44 -26.62
N GLN A 198 -24.02 -2.03 -27.03
CA GLN A 198 -22.82 -2.04 -26.22
C GLN A 198 -22.50 -0.61 -25.77
N LEU A 199 -22.27 -0.43 -24.49
CA LEU A 199 -21.70 0.75 -23.89
C LEU A 199 -20.23 0.47 -23.56
N GLU A 200 -19.32 1.29 -24.06
CA GLU A 200 -17.92 1.30 -23.71
C GLU A 200 -17.58 2.63 -23.06
N VAL A 201 -16.98 2.56 -21.87
CA VAL A 201 -16.34 3.69 -21.18
C VAL A 201 -14.83 3.41 -21.15
N SER A 202 -14.01 4.32 -21.71
CA SER A 202 -12.56 4.10 -21.84
C SER A 202 -11.79 5.42 -21.88
N GLY A 203 -10.46 5.34 -21.89
CA GLY A 203 -9.60 6.52 -22.03
C GLY A 203 -9.41 7.32 -20.74
N LEU A 204 -9.64 6.72 -19.56
CA LEU A 204 -9.41 7.35 -18.26
C LEU A 204 -7.92 7.22 -17.86
N GLU A 205 -7.44 8.16 -17.07
CA GLU A 205 -6.07 8.18 -16.55
C GLU A 205 -5.82 7.08 -15.49
N GLY A 206 -6.79 6.84 -14.62
CA GLY A 206 -6.73 5.79 -13.61
C GLY A 206 -5.59 5.97 -12.60
N GLY A 207 -4.90 4.86 -12.30
CA GLY A 207 -3.75 4.81 -11.40
C GLY A 207 -3.97 3.97 -10.15
N HIS A 208 -2.99 4.00 -9.24
CA HIS A 208 -3.05 3.25 -7.98
C HIS A 208 -4.04 3.89 -7.00
N SER A 209 -4.93 3.09 -6.39
CA SER A 209 -5.98 3.58 -5.49
C SER A 209 -5.47 4.25 -4.20
N GLY A 210 -4.21 4.02 -3.81
CA GLY A 210 -3.55 4.76 -2.74
C GLY A 210 -2.91 6.06 -3.22
N GLY A 211 -2.08 5.99 -4.26
CA GLY A 211 -1.29 7.14 -4.73
C GLY A 211 -2.05 8.15 -5.59
N ASN A 212 -3.08 7.71 -6.33
CA ASN A 212 -3.75 8.53 -7.33
C ASN A 212 -5.19 8.90 -7.00
N ILE A 213 -5.82 8.28 -5.99
CA ILE A 213 -7.23 8.53 -5.65
C ILE A 213 -7.48 10.01 -5.29
N GLY A 214 -6.49 10.69 -4.70
CA GLY A 214 -6.54 12.10 -4.36
C GLY A 214 -6.53 13.06 -5.56
N ARG A 215 -6.30 12.56 -6.78
CA ARG A 215 -6.46 13.34 -8.02
C ARG A 215 -7.92 13.50 -8.42
N GLU A 216 -8.83 12.77 -7.76
CA GLU A 216 -10.28 12.80 -7.98
C GLU A 216 -10.67 12.56 -9.45
N GLY A 217 -9.90 11.73 -10.17
CA GLY A 217 -10.20 11.28 -11.53
C GLY A 217 -11.42 10.39 -11.61
N ALA A 218 -11.91 10.18 -12.82
CA ALA A 218 -13.08 9.36 -13.07
C ALA A 218 -12.80 7.86 -12.80
N ASN A 219 -13.89 7.12 -12.51
CA ASN A 219 -13.91 5.68 -12.45
C ASN A 219 -14.86 5.14 -13.50
N ALA A 220 -14.38 4.31 -14.41
CA ALA A 220 -15.16 3.81 -15.53
C ALA A 220 -16.42 3.04 -15.12
N LEU A 221 -16.39 2.29 -14.01
CA LEU A 221 -17.54 1.55 -13.48
C LEU A 221 -18.62 2.48 -12.93
N VAL A 222 -18.22 3.57 -12.24
CA VAL A 222 -19.16 4.59 -11.76
C VAL A 222 -19.81 5.30 -12.93
N LEU A 223 -19.04 5.70 -13.95
CA LEU A 223 -19.58 6.34 -15.15
C LEU A 223 -20.50 5.40 -15.92
N CYS A 224 -20.12 4.14 -16.05
CA CYS A 224 -20.98 3.10 -16.64
C CYS A 224 -22.30 3.00 -15.88
N GLY A 225 -22.27 2.98 -14.55
CA GLY A 225 -23.48 2.99 -13.70
C GLY A 225 -24.38 4.20 -13.95
N ILE A 226 -23.82 5.39 -14.18
CA ILE A 226 -24.58 6.61 -14.51
C ILE A 226 -25.34 6.44 -15.83
N VAL A 227 -24.68 5.93 -16.86
CA VAL A 227 -25.31 5.73 -18.18
C VAL A 227 -26.38 4.62 -18.14
N LEU A 228 -26.08 3.52 -17.41
CA LEU A 228 -27.04 2.42 -17.26
C LEU A 228 -28.28 2.81 -16.45
N ASP A 229 -28.16 3.73 -15.51
CA ASP A 229 -29.30 4.29 -14.78
C ASP A 229 -30.24 5.03 -15.74
N ALA A 230 -29.70 5.87 -16.63
CA ALA A 230 -30.49 6.50 -17.70
C ALA A 230 -31.12 5.48 -18.67
N VAL A 231 -30.44 4.37 -18.97
CA VAL A 231 -31.03 3.26 -19.75
C VAL A 231 -32.29 2.70 -19.06
N LEU A 232 -32.24 2.48 -17.74
CA LEU A 232 -33.38 2.00 -16.96
C LEU A 232 -34.53 3.02 -16.92
N GLU A 233 -34.24 4.32 -16.80
CA GLU A 233 -35.25 5.40 -16.86
C GLU A 233 -36.00 5.41 -18.19
N HIS A 234 -35.31 5.06 -19.29
CA HIS A 234 -35.92 4.92 -20.63
C HIS A 234 -36.46 3.52 -20.91
N ARG A 235 -36.77 2.74 -19.88
CA ARG A 235 -37.33 1.38 -19.95
C ARG A 235 -36.43 0.35 -20.66
N GLY A 236 -35.13 0.64 -20.75
CA GLY A 236 -34.15 -0.30 -21.25
C GLY A 236 -33.91 -1.43 -20.24
N ARG A 237 -33.29 -2.50 -20.68
CA ARG A 237 -32.97 -3.69 -19.90
C ARG A 237 -31.46 -3.90 -19.89
N ILE A 238 -30.91 -4.23 -18.77
CA ILE A 238 -29.44 -4.39 -18.59
C ILE A 238 -29.05 -5.83 -18.89
N GLY A 239 -28.04 -6.01 -19.72
CA GLY A 239 -27.34 -7.27 -19.95
C GLY A 239 -26.17 -7.44 -19.00
N THR A 240 -24.97 -7.57 -19.56
CA THR A 240 -23.74 -7.74 -18.76
C THR A 240 -23.07 -6.40 -18.47
N VAL A 241 -22.26 -6.38 -17.39
CA VAL A 241 -21.35 -5.29 -17.05
C VAL A 241 -20.02 -5.89 -16.62
N THR A 242 -18.92 -5.32 -17.12
CA THR A 242 -17.56 -5.78 -16.77
C THR A 242 -16.61 -4.60 -16.74
N GLY A 243 -15.66 -4.58 -15.80
CA GLY A 243 -14.61 -3.56 -15.74
C GLY A 243 -13.72 -3.72 -14.52
N GLY A 244 -12.53 -3.12 -14.60
CA GLY A 244 -11.52 -3.20 -13.56
C GLY A 244 -10.86 -4.59 -13.45
N ASP A 245 -9.53 -4.64 -13.26
CA ASP A 245 -8.77 -5.90 -13.23
C ASP A 245 -8.09 -6.17 -11.89
N LYS A 246 -7.70 -5.11 -11.18
CA LYS A 246 -6.97 -5.19 -9.92
C LYS A 246 -7.68 -4.42 -8.82
N ASP A 247 -7.64 -4.96 -7.61
CA ASP A 247 -8.26 -4.36 -6.43
C ASP A 247 -7.65 -2.99 -6.05
N ASN A 248 -6.36 -2.80 -6.32
CA ASN A 248 -5.62 -1.59 -5.99
C ASN A 248 -5.49 -0.59 -7.17
N ALA A 249 -6.19 -0.81 -8.29
CA ALA A 249 -6.20 0.09 -9.43
C ALA A 249 -7.57 0.77 -9.60
N ILE A 250 -7.57 2.05 -10.00
CA ILE A 250 -8.78 2.77 -10.38
C ILE A 250 -9.15 2.31 -11.80
N PRO A 251 -10.37 1.78 -12.04
CA PRO A 251 -10.79 1.28 -13.35
C PRO A 251 -10.75 2.33 -14.45
N VAL A 252 -9.96 2.08 -15.49
CA VAL A 252 -9.79 2.96 -16.67
C VAL A 252 -10.74 2.63 -17.80
N SER A 253 -11.40 1.47 -17.76
CA SER A 253 -12.35 1.02 -18.74
C SER A 253 -13.46 0.19 -18.10
N ALA A 254 -14.66 0.27 -18.72
CA ALA A 254 -15.79 -0.58 -18.41
C ALA A 254 -16.60 -0.82 -19.70
N GLU A 255 -17.18 -2.01 -19.78
CA GLU A 255 -18.05 -2.42 -20.86
C GLU A 255 -19.38 -2.88 -20.29
N ALA A 256 -20.48 -2.52 -20.96
CA ALA A 256 -21.79 -3.03 -20.62
C ALA A 256 -22.62 -3.31 -21.88
N PHE A 257 -23.52 -4.28 -21.76
CA PHE A 257 -24.53 -4.56 -22.79
C PHE A 257 -25.92 -4.28 -22.22
N PHE A 258 -26.77 -3.70 -23.06
CA PHE A 258 -28.16 -3.41 -22.68
C PHE A 258 -29.09 -3.52 -23.88
N ALA A 259 -30.36 -3.70 -23.62
CA ALA A 259 -31.41 -3.72 -24.67
C ALA A 259 -32.29 -2.48 -24.57
N LEU A 260 -32.60 -1.87 -25.72
CA LEU A 260 -33.55 -0.78 -25.85
C LEU A 260 -34.26 -0.86 -27.20
N ASP A 261 -35.58 -0.71 -27.20
CA ASP A 261 -36.41 -0.88 -28.42
C ASP A 261 -36.16 0.20 -29.47
N THR A 262 -35.62 1.35 -29.09
CA THR A 262 -35.25 2.47 -29.96
C THR A 262 -33.74 2.73 -29.92
N ASP A 263 -33.24 3.49 -30.91
CA ASP A 263 -31.83 3.94 -30.86
C ASP A 263 -31.57 4.75 -29.60
N PRO A 264 -30.63 4.31 -28.74
CA PRO A 264 -30.32 4.99 -27.47
C PRO A 264 -29.52 6.27 -27.64
N ARG A 265 -28.83 6.47 -28.76
CA ARG A 265 -27.87 7.57 -28.94
C ARG A 265 -28.52 8.96 -28.79
N PRO A 266 -29.70 9.28 -29.35
CA PRO A 266 -30.33 10.58 -29.14
C PRO A 266 -30.58 10.92 -27.67
N VAL A 267 -30.77 9.91 -26.83
CA VAL A 267 -31.06 10.07 -25.39
C VAL A 267 -29.80 10.07 -24.54
N LEU A 268 -28.88 9.16 -24.82
CA LEU A 268 -27.69 8.95 -23.97
C LEU A 268 -26.52 9.86 -24.37
N GLU A 269 -26.39 10.30 -25.63
CA GLU A 269 -25.28 11.16 -26.07
C GLU A 269 -25.25 12.53 -25.36
N PRO A 270 -26.37 13.22 -25.08
CA PRO A 270 -26.34 14.43 -24.25
C PRO A 270 -25.82 14.19 -22.85
N LEU A 271 -26.10 13.03 -22.24
CA LEU A 271 -25.56 12.64 -20.93
C LEU A 271 -24.08 12.32 -21.04
N ALA A 272 -23.67 11.54 -22.05
CA ALA A 272 -22.27 11.23 -22.30
C ALA A 272 -21.43 12.50 -22.51
N GLN A 273 -21.97 13.50 -23.20
CA GLN A 273 -21.29 14.79 -23.38
C GLN A 273 -21.11 15.53 -22.04
N LYS A 274 -22.15 15.59 -21.20
CA LYS A 274 -22.05 16.19 -19.87
C LYS A 274 -21.01 15.48 -19.00
N ILE A 275 -20.92 14.16 -19.09
CA ILE A 275 -19.91 13.38 -18.36
C ILE A 275 -18.51 13.76 -18.87
N ARG A 276 -18.27 13.79 -20.17
CA ARG A 276 -16.96 14.19 -20.74
C ARG A 276 -16.56 15.60 -20.32
N GLU A 277 -17.49 16.54 -20.31
CA GLU A 277 -17.24 17.92 -19.86
C GLU A 277 -16.88 18.00 -18.37
N ALA A 278 -17.58 17.23 -17.53
CA ALA A 278 -17.35 17.23 -16.08
C ALA A 278 -15.97 16.70 -15.69
N TRP A 279 -15.44 15.72 -16.40
CA TRP A 279 -14.13 15.12 -16.12
C TRP A 279 -13.00 15.52 -17.07
N HIS A 280 -13.25 16.53 -17.96
CA HIS A 280 -12.25 16.95 -18.93
C HIS A 280 -10.90 17.36 -18.32
N SER A 281 -10.89 17.94 -17.13
CA SER A 281 -9.68 18.41 -16.45
C SER A 281 -8.82 17.25 -15.91
N THR A 282 -9.44 16.15 -15.49
CA THR A 282 -8.75 15.00 -14.89
C THR A 282 -8.57 13.85 -15.89
N ASP A 283 -9.50 13.71 -16.83
CA ASP A 283 -9.56 12.61 -17.79
C ASP A 283 -9.84 13.13 -19.21
N PRO A 284 -8.91 13.89 -19.82
CA PRO A 284 -9.13 14.57 -21.11
C PRO A 284 -9.39 13.62 -22.28
N HIS A 285 -8.99 12.35 -22.15
CA HIS A 285 -9.15 11.33 -23.18
C HIS A 285 -10.38 10.42 -22.96
N LEU A 286 -11.25 10.75 -21.98
CA LEU A 286 -12.47 10.01 -21.69
C LEU A 286 -13.36 9.85 -22.91
N GLN A 287 -13.69 8.61 -23.21
CA GLN A 287 -14.60 8.21 -24.29
C GLN A 287 -15.78 7.42 -23.74
N ILE A 288 -16.96 7.73 -24.21
CA ILE A 288 -18.19 6.98 -23.97
C ILE A 288 -18.78 6.69 -25.33
N ARG A 289 -18.81 5.42 -25.72
CA ARG A 289 -19.29 4.95 -27.02
C ARG A 289 -20.48 4.05 -26.84
N ILE A 290 -21.48 4.20 -27.72
CA ILE A 290 -22.67 3.37 -27.77
C ILE A 290 -22.81 2.84 -29.20
N THR A 291 -22.74 1.51 -29.34
CA THR A 291 -22.75 0.83 -30.62
C THR A 291 -23.76 -0.33 -30.63
N PRO A 292 -24.36 -0.66 -31.81
CA PRO A 292 -25.17 -1.86 -31.90
C PRO A 292 -24.38 -3.12 -31.53
N ALA A 293 -25.06 -4.07 -30.88
CA ALA A 293 -24.48 -5.34 -30.46
C ALA A 293 -25.34 -6.52 -30.92
N ALA A 294 -24.75 -7.72 -30.93
CA ALA A 294 -25.48 -8.95 -31.21
C ALA A 294 -26.51 -9.23 -30.11
N GLY A 295 -27.58 -9.95 -30.43
CA GLY A 295 -28.63 -10.35 -29.48
C GLY A 295 -28.08 -11.15 -28.29
N GLY A 296 -28.76 -11.09 -27.15
CA GLY A 296 -28.30 -11.69 -25.92
C GLY A 296 -29.39 -11.90 -24.87
N SER A 297 -28.99 -12.12 -23.67
CA SER A 297 -29.83 -12.17 -22.49
C SER A 297 -29.70 -10.90 -21.68
N VAL A 298 -30.73 -10.57 -20.93
CA VAL A 298 -30.76 -9.42 -20.01
C VAL A 298 -31.12 -9.89 -18.62
N LEU A 299 -30.77 -9.12 -17.64
CA LEU A 299 -31.14 -9.35 -16.24
C LEU A 299 -32.64 -9.10 -16.04
N LYS A 300 -33.27 -9.87 -15.17
CA LYS A 300 -34.59 -9.50 -14.67
C LYS A 300 -34.54 -8.12 -14.02
N THR A 301 -35.65 -7.39 -14.12
CA THR A 301 -35.74 -5.98 -13.70
C THR A 301 -35.25 -5.72 -12.28
N ALA A 302 -35.55 -6.61 -11.33
CA ALA A 302 -35.09 -6.47 -9.94
C ALA A 302 -33.56 -6.56 -9.83
N ASP A 303 -32.94 -7.47 -10.58
CA ASP A 303 -31.49 -7.68 -10.56
C ASP A 303 -30.76 -6.55 -11.30
N ALA A 304 -31.32 -6.08 -12.42
CA ALA A 304 -30.81 -4.91 -13.13
C ALA A 304 -30.82 -3.64 -12.27
N LYS A 305 -31.92 -3.38 -11.55
CA LYS A 305 -32.01 -2.26 -10.61
C LYS A 305 -31.01 -2.39 -9.47
N ALA A 306 -30.87 -3.58 -8.88
CA ALA A 306 -29.91 -3.82 -7.83
C ALA A 306 -28.46 -3.58 -8.29
N LEU A 307 -28.08 -4.09 -9.46
CA LEU A 307 -26.76 -3.87 -10.07
C LEU A 307 -26.48 -2.37 -10.26
N VAL A 308 -27.37 -1.65 -10.96
CA VAL A 308 -27.19 -0.24 -11.25
C VAL A 308 -27.14 0.59 -9.96
N SER A 309 -28.02 0.29 -8.99
CA SER A 309 -28.00 0.95 -7.68
C SER A 309 -26.71 0.71 -6.94
N LEU A 310 -26.15 -0.51 -6.96
CA LEU A 310 -24.86 -0.82 -6.33
C LEU A 310 -23.72 -0.05 -7.00
N LEU A 311 -23.68 0.02 -8.35
CA LEU A 311 -22.66 0.82 -9.07
C LEU A 311 -22.73 2.32 -8.73
N ARG A 312 -23.93 2.83 -8.44
CA ARG A 312 -24.19 4.24 -8.13
C ARG A 312 -23.95 4.61 -6.66
N LEU A 313 -24.17 3.69 -5.74
CA LEU A 313 -24.22 3.96 -4.29
C LEU A 313 -23.04 3.41 -3.52
N LEU A 314 -22.33 2.39 -4.05
CA LEU A 314 -21.12 1.88 -3.40
C LEU A 314 -20.07 2.98 -3.31
N PRO A 315 -19.33 3.03 -2.20
CA PRO A 315 -18.36 4.08 -1.98
C PRO A 315 -17.25 4.07 -3.03
N HIS A 316 -16.97 5.26 -3.60
CA HIS A 316 -15.83 5.53 -4.46
C HIS A 316 -15.34 6.96 -4.28
N GLY A 317 -14.01 7.18 -4.39
CA GLY A 317 -13.38 8.50 -4.27
C GLY A 317 -12.89 8.81 -2.85
N VAL A 318 -12.55 10.08 -2.63
CA VAL A 318 -12.10 10.60 -1.35
C VAL A 318 -13.29 11.00 -0.48
N TYR A 319 -13.30 10.52 0.75
CA TYR A 319 -14.35 10.82 1.75
C TYR A 319 -13.94 11.89 2.75
N SER A 320 -12.65 12.00 3.01
CA SER A 320 -12.11 13.06 3.86
C SER A 320 -10.62 13.26 3.56
N HIS A 321 -10.15 14.48 3.84
CA HIS A 321 -8.74 14.86 3.78
C HIS A 321 -8.16 15.03 5.17
N SER A 322 -6.86 14.81 5.30
CA SER A 322 -6.12 15.02 6.53
C SER A 322 -6.13 16.52 6.90
N ARG A 323 -6.33 16.81 8.18
CA ARG A 323 -6.23 18.20 8.68
C ARG A 323 -4.79 18.69 8.76
N LEU A 324 -3.83 17.80 8.99
CA LEU A 324 -2.40 18.15 9.06
C LEU A 324 -1.75 18.19 7.67
N PHE A 325 -2.24 17.39 6.75
CA PHE A 325 -1.77 17.32 5.36
C PHE A 325 -2.95 17.50 4.41
N PRO A 326 -3.39 18.75 4.12
CA PRO A 326 -4.66 19.00 3.41
C PRO A 326 -4.78 18.37 2.02
N GLN A 327 -3.65 18.08 1.36
CA GLN A 327 -3.63 17.41 0.05
C GLN A 327 -3.70 15.88 0.16
N LEU A 328 -3.56 15.31 1.37
CA LEU A 328 -3.57 13.87 1.59
C LEU A 328 -5.00 13.40 1.89
N PRO A 329 -5.53 12.41 1.16
CA PRO A 329 -6.74 11.71 1.57
C PRO A 329 -6.56 11.08 2.95
N GLU A 330 -7.51 11.31 3.85
CA GLU A 330 -7.58 10.60 5.14
C GLU A 330 -8.37 9.30 4.99
N ALA A 331 -9.48 9.34 4.23
CA ALA A 331 -10.29 8.17 3.96
C ALA A 331 -10.73 8.15 2.50
N SER A 332 -10.63 7.01 1.86
CA SER A 332 -11.06 6.77 0.48
C SER A 332 -11.60 5.36 0.27
N ALA A 333 -12.35 5.20 -0.81
CA ALA A 333 -12.78 3.92 -1.32
C ALA A 333 -12.56 3.87 -2.84
N ASN A 334 -12.26 2.71 -3.36
CA ASN A 334 -12.17 2.47 -4.79
C ASN A 334 -13.10 1.32 -5.17
N LEU A 335 -14.11 1.58 -6.00
CA LEU A 335 -14.87 0.55 -6.70
C LEU A 335 -13.95 -0.03 -7.76
N ALA A 336 -13.34 -1.17 -7.47
CA ALA A 336 -12.17 -1.67 -8.18
C ALA A 336 -12.51 -2.62 -9.34
N SER A 337 -13.56 -3.42 -9.19
CA SER A 337 -13.91 -4.40 -10.22
C SER A 337 -15.39 -4.77 -10.19
N VAL A 338 -15.91 -5.09 -11.36
CA VAL A 338 -17.25 -5.69 -11.52
C VAL A 338 -17.17 -6.79 -12.57
N ARG A 339 -17.76 -7.94 -12.24
CA ARG A 339 -17.90 -9.10 -13.12
C ARG A 339 -19.31 -9.66 -13.00
N LEU A 340 -19.91 -9.96 -14.12
CA LEU A 340 -21.17 -10.68 -14.20
C LEU A 340 -20.98 -11.99 -14.97
N ASP A 341 -21.29 -13.08 -14.30
CA ASP A 341 -21.40 -14.41 -14.89
C ASP A 341 -22.70 -15.06 -14.34
N ARG A 342 -22.61 -16.10 -13.55
CA ARG A 342 -23.78 -16.68 -12.85
C ARG A 342 -24.23 -15.82 -11.66
N SER A 343 -23.33 -14.99 -11.16
CA SER A 343 -23.53 -14.03 -10.09
C SER A 343 -22.88 -12.69 -10.43
N LEU A 344 -23.39 -11.63 -9.82
CA LEU A 344 -22.68 -10.35 -9.70
C LEU A 344 -21.55 -10.50 -8.71
N GLN A 345 -20.36 -10.06 -9.09
CA GLN A 345 -19.19 -9.96 -8.22
C GLN A 345 -18.66 -8.52 -8.28
N ILE A 346 -18.55 -7.87 -7.15
CA ILE A 346 -18.03 -6.50 -7.01
C ILE A 346 -16.88 -6.52 -6.02
N GLY A 347 -15.74 -5.94 -6.42
CA GLY A 347 -14.57 -5.75 -5.56
C GLY A 347 -14.35 -4.27 -5.26
N LEU A 348 -14.03 -3.97 -3.99
CA LEU A 348 -13.65 -2.63 -3.55
C LEU A 348 -12.37 -2.70 -2.71
N SER A 349 -11.60 -1.61 -2.70
CA SER A 349 -10.54 -1.38 -1.72
C SER A 349 -10.81 -0.10 -0.92
N LEU A 350 -10.61 -0.19 0.38
CA LEU A 350 -10.81 0.91 1.34
C LEU A 350 -9.47 1.27 1.95
N ARG A 351 -9.24 2.57 2.16
CA ARG A 351 -8.06 3.09 2.83
C ARG A 351 -8.43 4.20 3.79
N SER A 352 -7.83 4.20 4.98
CA SER A 352 -7.96 5.33 5.90
C SER A 352 -6.84 5.31 6.95
N SER A 353 -6.29 6.46 7.29
CA SER A 353 -5.41 6.61 8.45
C SER A 353 -6.18 6.57 9.78
N SER A 354 -7.51 6.72 9.75
CA SER A 354 -8.42 6.58 10.88
C SER A 354 -9.18 5.26 10.79
N ASP A 355 -8.95 4.34 11.73
CA ASP A 355 -9.66 3.05 11.74
C ASP A 355 -11.17 3.23 11.86
N PHE A 356 -11.64 4.18 12.68
CA PHE A 356 -13.07 4.47 12.79
C PHE A 356 -13.70 4.88 11.45
N ARG A 357 -13.02 5.70 10.63
CA ARG A 357 -13.54 6.07 9.31
C ARG A 357 -13.53 4.90 8.33
N LYS A 358 -12.53 4.04 8.41
CA LYS A 358 -12.49 2.79 7.64
C LYS A 358 -13.67 1.88 7.99
N GLU A 359 -13.93 1.71 9.29
CA GLU A 359 -15.07 0.93 9.80
C GLU A 359 -16.41 1.52 9.34
N GLN A 360 -16.57 2.86 9.31
CA GLN A 360 -17.78 3.49 8.76
C GLN A 360 -17.98 3.17 7.26
N LEU A 361 -16.91 3.16 6.46
CA LEU A 361 -17.01 2.77 5.05
C LEU A 361 -17.38 1.29 4.91
N MET A 362 -16.81 0.41 5.73
CA MET A 362 -17.17 -1.01 5.77
C MET A 362 -18.65 -1.20 6.15
N GLU A 363 -19.12 -0.45 7.14
CA GLU A 363 -20.53 -0.49 7.58
C GLU A 363 -21.48 -0.02 6.47
N ASN A 364 -21.14 1.04 5.74
CA ASN A 364 -21.93 1.50 4.59
C ASN A 364 -22.03 0.42 3.51
N ILE A 365 -20.94 -0.28 3.21
CA ILE A 365 -20.94 -1.40 2.26
C ILE A 365 -21.82 -2.54 2.75
N ARG A 366 -21.73 -2.90 4.04
CA ARG A 366 -22.56 -3.93 4.67
C ARG A 366 -24.06 -3.60 4.53
N LEU A 367 -24.44 -2.36 4.85
CA LEU A 367 -25.82 -1.89 4.74
C LEU A 367 -26.34 -1.94 3.30
N LEU A 368 -25.52 -1.48 2.35
CA LEU A 368 -25.88 -1.55 0.92
C LEU A 368 -26.02 -2.99 0.44
N ALA A 369 -25.10 -3.87 0.82
CA ALA A 369 -25.20 -5.28 0.48
C ALA A 369 -26.52 -5.89 0.99
N GLN A 370 -26.91 -5.61 2.22
CA GLN A 370 -28.18 -6.06 2.80
C GLN A 370 -29.40 -5.46 2.06
N CYS A 371 -29.40 -4.16 1.76
CA CYS A 371 -30.51 -3.51 1.05
C CYS A 371 -30.72 -4.12 -0.34
N PHE A 372 -29.68 -4.55 -1.01
CA PHE A 372 -29.76 -5.09 -2.38
C PHE A 372 -29.63 -6.62 -2.45
N GLY A 373 -29.69 -7.32 -1.29
CA GLY A 373 -29.67 -8.78 -1.22
C GLY A 373 -28.36 -9.39 -1.74
N ALA A 374 -27.24 -8.76 -1.46
CA ALA A 374 -25.90 -9.26 -1.74
C ALA A 374 -25.26 -9.83 -0.48
N GLU A 375 -24.47 -10.88 -0.63
CA GLU A 375 -23.50 -11.33 0.36
C GLU A 375 -22.29 -10.42 0.31
N TYR A 376 -21.60 -10.27 1.45
CA TYR A 376 -20.40 -9.45 1.53
C TYR A 376 -19.32 -10.13 2.37
N SER A 377 -18.07 -9.79 2.09
CA SER A 377 -16.91 -10.19 2.90
C SER A 377 -15.89 -9.07 2.96
N PHE A 378 -15.14 -9.04 4.07
CA PHE A 378 -14.00 -8.15 4.27
C PHE A 378 -12.75 -8.97 4.50
N THR A 379 -11.69 -8.67 3.78
CA THR A 379 -10.40 -9.38 3.87
C THR A 379 -9.23 -8.39 3.85
N GLY A 380 -8.05 -8.83 4.29
CA GLY A 380 -6.86 -7.99 4.32
C GLY A 380 -7.09 -6.72 5.12
N VAL A 381 -7.74 -6.83 6.28
CA VAL A 381 -7.98 -5.69 7.17
C VAL A 381 -6.72 -5.43 7.98
N TYR A 382 -6.15 -4.25 7.82
CA TYR A 382 -5.02 -3.80 8.62
C TYR A 382 -5.23 -2.36 9.11
N PRO A 383 -4.64 -1.99 10.28
CA PRO A 383 -4.86 -0.70 10.90
C PRO A 383 -4.11 0.43 10.22
N GLY A 384 -4.62 1.66 10.42
CA GLY A 384 -3.94 2.88 10.04
C GLY A 384 -3.14 3.49 11.19
N TRP A 385 -2.34 4.47 10.85
CA TRP A 385 -1.63 5.33 11.78
C TRP A 385 -2.04 6.78 11.53
N SER A 386 -2.89 7.29 12.39
CA SER A 386 -3.32 8.70 12.35
C SER A 386 -2.18 9.63 12.78
N PRO A 387 -2.03 10.80 12.15
CA PRO A 387 -0.97 11.74 12.51
C PRO A 387 -1.19 12.30 13.92
N ALA A 388 -0.13 12.33 14.73
CA ALA A 388 -0.16 12.91 16.07
C ALA A 388 -0.01 14.44 16.01
N ALA A 389 -0.78 15.16 16.86
CA ALA A 389 -0.65 16.61 16.98
C ALA A 389 0.70 17.03 17.59
N ARG A 390 1.34 16.17 18.37
CA ARG A 390 2.66 16.35 18.97
C ARG A 390 3.39 15.01 18.96
N SER A 391 4.64 15.04 18.51
CA SER A 391 5.58 13.93 18.57
C SER A 391 6.94 14.46 19.06
N PRO A 392 7.31 14.19 20.32
CA PRO A 392 8.64 14.51 20.81
C PRO A 392 9.75 13.85 20.00
N LEU A 393 9.54 12.59 19.58
CA LEU A 393 10.48 11.88 18.73
C LEU A 393 10.67 12.58 17.38
N CYS A 394 9.58 12.98 16.71
CA CYS A 394 9.68 13.70 15.44
C CYS A 394 10.46 15.01 15.59
N ALA A 395 10.21 15.78 16.66
CA ALA A 395 10.94 17.01 16.92
C ALA A 395 12.45 16.78 17.14
N GLN A 396 12.80 15.66 17.78
CA GLN A 396 14.19 15.26 18.01
C GLN A 396 14.85 14.77 16.71
N ALA A 397 14.12 13.95 15.95
CA ALA A 397 14.59 13.44 14.67
C ALA A 397 14.82 14.54 13.63
N VAL A 398 13.97 15.59 13.62
CA VAL A 398 14.19 16.79 12.77
C VAL A 398 15.54 17.42 13.08
N LYS A 399 15.90 17.59 14.37
CA LYS A 399 17.21 18.16 14.77
C LYS A 399 18.38 17.25 14.37
N ALA A 400 18.23 15.93 14.57
CA ALA A 400 19.25 14.96 14.15
C ALA A 400 19.46 15.00 12.63
N PHE A 401 18.38 15.10 11.88
CA PHE A 401 18.41 15.23 10.42
C PHE A 401 19.08 16.52 9.99
N GLU A 402 18.71 17.66 10.58
CA GLU A 402 19.37 18.95 10.30
C GLU A 402 20.87 18.94 10.57
N THR A 403 21.31 18.21 11.61
CA THR A 403 22.73 18.06 11.93
C THR A 403 23.49 17.35 10.81
N VAL A 404 22.90 16.32 10.21
CA VAL A 404 23.53 15.49 9.17
C VAL A 404 23.37 16.09 7.77
N TYR A 405 22.19 16.62 7.46
CA TYR A 405 21.85 17.07 6.11
C TYR A 405 21.96 18.59 5.89
N GLY A 406 22.06 19.40 6.96
CA GLY A 406 22.14 20.84 6.89
C GLY A 406 20.81 21.56 6.58
N HIS A 407 19.71 20.83 6.52
CA HIS A 407 18.36 21.36 6.31
C HIS A 407 17.33 20.45 6.99
N PRO A 408 16.11 20.94 7.31
CA PRO A 408 15.06 20.10 7.89
C PRO A 408 14.48 19.11 6.87
N PRO A 409 13.94 17.96 7.33
CA PRO A 409 13.18 17.07 6.50
C PRO A 409 11.80 17.65 6.20
N GLN A 410 11.14 17.14 5.16
CA GLN A 410 9.73 17.39 4.91
C GLN A 410 8.87 16.40 5.69
N LEU A 411 7.90 16.89 6.46
CA LEU A 411 6.92 16.04 7.14
C LEU A 411 5.74 15.76 6.22
N GLN A 412 5.33 14.49 6.09
CA GLN A 412 4.16 14.11 5.32
C GLN A 412 3.47 12.89 5.89
N GLY A 413 2.25 12.64 5.43
CA GLY A 413 1.55 11.37 5.58
C GLY A 413 1.49 10.66 4.24
N ILE A 414 1.24 9.36 4.25
CA ILE A 414 1.02 8.57 3.04
C ILE A 414 -0.36 7.90 3.06
N HIS A 415 -0.95 7.72 1.88
CA HIS A 415 -2.22 7.03 1.73
C HIS A 415 -2.00 5.55 1.28
N ALA A 416 -0.95 4.95 1.83
CA ALA A 416 -0.55 3.55 1.67
C ALA A 416 -0.34 2.91 3.05
N GLY A 417 -0.27 1.57 3.11
CA GLY A 417 0.03 0.85 4.34
C GLY A 417 1.50 0.98 4.73
N LEU A 418 1.76 0.89 6.03
CA LEU A 418 3.06 0.62 6.64
C LEU A 418 2.80 -0.20 7.90
N GLU A 419 3.76 -1.00 8.33
CA GLU A 419 3.69 -1.76 9.59
C GLU A 419 3.55 -0.84 10.82
N CYS A 420 3.90 0.45 10.69
CA CYS A 420 3.64 1.48 11.69
C CYS A 420 2.18 1.48 12.19
N GLY A 421 1.20 1.22 11.31
CA GLY A 421 -0.21 1.10 11.71
C GLY A 421 -0.44 -0.05 12.69
N VAL A 422 0.17 -1.20 12.41
CA VAL A 422 0.08 -2.41 13.26
C VAL A 422 0.69 -2.15 14.64
N PHE A 423 1.90 -1.60 14.66
CA PHE A 423 2.58 -1.24 15.92
C PHE A 423 1.80 -0.20 16.71
N LYS A 424 1.20 0.81 16.03
CA LYS A 424 0.38 1.84 16.68
C LYS A 424 -0.88 1.28 17.32
N GLN A 425 -1.53 0.34 16.67
CA GLN A 425 -2.72 -0.33 17.22
C GLN A 425 -2.36 -1.19 18.44
N ALA A 426 -1.22 -1.91 18.37
CA ALA A 426 -0.78 -2.78 19.46
C ALA A 426 -0.20 -2.01 20.66
N ILE A 427 0.44 -0.88 20.42
CA ILE A 427 1.09 -0.01 21.43
C ILE A 427 0.59 1.42 21.22
N PRO A 428 -0.59 1.80 21.76
CA PRO A 428 -1.22 3.10 21.49
C PRO A 428 -0.37 4.33 21.87
N GLU A 429 0.50 4.21 22.86
CA GLU A 429 1.42 5.26 23.31
C GLU A 429 2.70 5.39 22.48
N LEU A 430 2.94 4.51 21.51
CA LEU A 430 4.14 4.51 20.68
C LEU A 430 4.26 5.81 19.87
N ASP A 431 5.34 6.56 20.11
CA ASP A 431 5.72 7.72 19.29
C ASP A 431 6.67 7.25 18.19
N MET A 432 6.36 7.53 16.93
CA MET A 432 7.09 6.97 15.81
C MET A 432 7.14 7.89 14.60
N ILE A 433 8.16 7.68 13.81
CA ILE A 433 8.34 8.24 12.47
C ILE A 433 8.83 7.14 11.55
N ALA A 434 8.60 7.30 10.23
CA ALA A 434 9.18 6.44 9.22
C ALA A 434 10.00 7.27 8.23
N THR A 435 11.11 6.73 7.76
CA THR A 435 11.99 7.34 6.74
C THR A 435 12.82 6.27 6.06
N GLY A 436 13.54 6.64 5.02
CA GLY A 436 14.43 5.73 4.29
C GLY A 436 15.40 6.47 3.38
N PRO A 437 16.16 5.75 2.57
CA PRO A 437 17.12 6.33 1.65
C PRO A 437 16.45 6.87 0.37
N ARG A 438 17.27 7.34 -0.55
CA ARG A 438 16.84 7.68 -1.91
C ARG A 438 16.83 6.42 -2.78
N TYR A 439 15.63 5.98 -3.16
CA TYR A 439 15.39 4.84 -4.02
C TYR A 439 14.20 5.11 -4.96
N GLY A 440 13.97 4.24 -5.93
CA GLY A 440 12.82 4.34 -6.81
C GLY A 440 12.53 3.06 -7.58
N ASP A 441 11.41 3.08 -8.30
CA ASP A 441 10.89 1.98 -9.12
C ASP A 441 10.74 0.66 -8.33
N MET A 442 10.40 0.76 -7.03
CA MET A 442 10.18 -0.39 -6.15
C MET A 442 9.20 -1.39 -6.77
N HIS A 443 9.36 -2.67 -6.40
CA HIS A 443 8.53 -3.79 -6.86
C HIS A 443 8.59 -4.02 -8.37
N THR A 444 9.60 -3.44 -9.05
CA THR A 444 9.84 -3.65 -10.48
C THR A 444 11.29 -4.07 -10.76
N PRO A 445 11.57 -4.67 -11.92
CA PRO A 445 12.95 -4.98 -12.34
C PRO A 445 13.82 -3.74 -12.61
N SER A 446 13.25 -2.55 -12.55
CA SER A 446 13.95 -1.26 -12.68
C SER A 446 14.35 -0.65 -11.35
N GLU A 447 14.07 -1.30 -10.25
CA GLU A 447 14.36 -0.83 -8.88
C GLU A 447 15.81 -0.38 -8.73
N TRP A 448 16.02 0.73 -8.04
CA TRP A 448 17.33 1.32 -7.82
C TRP A 448 17.46 2.01 -6.48
N MET A 449 18.69 2.14 -5.98
CA MET A 449 19.02 2.81 -4.73
C MET A 449 20.29 3.65 -4.87
N ASP A 450 20.31 4.84 -4.27
CA ASP A 450 21.48 5.73 -4.19
C ASP A 450 22.37 5.29 -3.01
N ILE A 451 23.60 4.86 -3.31
CA ILE A 451 24.54 4.33 -2.34
C ILE A 451 24.96 5.39 -1.30
N ALA A 452 25.12 6.65 -1.73
CA ALA A 452 25.50 7.73 -0.81
C ALA A 452 24.37 8.02 0.17
N SER A 453 23.10 7.88 -0.26
CA SER A 453 21.96 8.07 0.64
C SER A 453 21.85 6.97 1.69
N MET A 454 22.27 5.73 1.40
CA MET A 454 22.35 4.65 2.41
C MET A 454 23.30 5.04 3.56
N THR A 455 24.43 5.64 3.23
CA THR A 455 25.40 6.11 4.23
C THR A 455 24.83 7.27 5.04
N ARG A 456 24.20 8.26 4.39
CA ARG A 456 23.58 9.40 5.08
C ARG A 456 22.43 8.96 6.00
N LEU A 457 21.63 7.98 5.57
CA LEU A 457 20.59 7.39 6.43
C LEU A 457 21.20 6.80 7.70
N TYR A 458 22.28 6.02 7.56
CA TYR A 458 22.97 5.45 8.72
C TYR A 458 23.57 6.56 9.62
N ASP A 459 24.15 7.62 9.06
CA ASP A 459 24.66 8.76 9.83
C ASP A 459 23.52 9.47 10.58
N PHE A 460 22.35 9.63 9.97
CA PHE A 460 21.15 10.15 10.63
C PHE A 460 20.70 9.24 11.79
N VAL A 461 20.64 7.92 11.57
CA VAL A 461 20.27 6.96 12.62
C VAL A 461 21.23 7.04 13.81
N LYS A 462 22.54 7.11 13.55
CA LYS A 462 23.56 7.27 14.61
C LYS A 462 23.33 8.54 15.42
N GLU A 463 23.12 9.67 14.77
CA GLU A 463 22.90 10.96 15.45
C GLU A 463 21.58 10.94 16.25
N LEU A 464 20.51 10.39 15.70
CA LEU A 464 19.25 10.26 16.43
C LEU A 464 19.40 9.38 17.68
N LEU A 465 20.07 8.23 17.57
CA LEU A 465 20.31 7.32 18.70
C LEU A 465 21.18 7.98 19.78
N ARG A 466 22.22 8.70 19.38
CA ARG A 466 23.06 9.48 20.30
C ARG A 466 22.22 10.50 21.08
N MET A 467 21.39 11.29 20.37
CA MET A 467 20.50 12.27 21.03
C MET A 467 19.45 11.62 21.93
N CYS A 468 19.02 10.39 21.61
CA CYS A 468 18.07 9.63 22.42
C CYS A 468 18.71 8.98 23.65
N ALA A 469 20.00 8.72 23.63
CA ALA A 469 20.76 8.18 24.76
C ALA A 469 20.97 9.23 25.87
N ASP A 470 21.11 10.49 25.50
CA ASP A 470 21.38 11.62 26.42
C ASP A 470 20.12 12.11 27.18
N GLN A 471 19.00 11.36 27.19
CA GLN A 471 17.71 11.77 27.82
C GLN A 471 17.40 11.10 29.16
#